data_1a31e2ea389d270fed0dc713eb05842b
#
_entry.id   1a31e2ea389d270fed0dc713eb05842b
#
_cell.length_a   1.000
_cell.length_b   1.000
_cell.length_c   1.000
_cell.angle_alpha   90.00
_cell.angle_beta   90.00
_cell.angle_gamma   90.00
#
_symmetry.space_group_name_H-M   'P 1'
#
loop_
_entity.id
_entity.type
_entity.pdbx_description
1 polymer ?
#
loop_
_entity_poly.entity_id
_entity_poly.type
_entity_poly.pdbx_seq_one_letter_code
_entity_poly.pdbx_strand_id
1 'polypeptide(L)'
;MEIQVIDWLPDLFKQSDTVLGKVKVLLNKKMFIWMTVIKGKKSNFAKFPSFKHKDVYQPVLGWIDKDEMEREISSEVIKQLVKENLI
;
A
#
# COMPACT_ATOMS: atom_id res chain seq x y z
N MET A 1 6.66 -15.13 1.52
CA MET A 1 5.87 -14.53 0.43
C MET A 1 6.77 -13.64 -0.41
N GLU A 2 6.72 -13.79 -1.71
CA GLU A 2 7.47 -12.91 -2.60
C GLU A 2 6.66 -11.64 -2.88
N ILE A 3 7.26 -10.50 -2.65
CA ILE A 3 6.60 -9.18 -2.76
C ILE A 3 7.46 -8.31 -3.67
N GLN A 4 6.86 -7.79 -4.74
CA GLN A 4 7.58 -6.97 -5.70
C GLN A 4 6.75 -5.76 -6.11
N VAL A 5 7.32 -4.56 -5.97
CA VAL A 5 6.72 -3.34 -6.48
C VAL A 5 6.93 -3.31 -7.99
N ILE A 6 5.83 -3.20 -8.75
CA ILE A 6 5.88 -3.22 -10.22
C ILE A 6 5.41 -1.91 -10.85
N ASP A 7 4.79 -1.02 -10.11
CA ASP A 7 4.39 0.30 -10.60
C ASP A 7 4.19 1.25 -9.43
N TRP A 8 4.40 2.55 -9.69
CA TRP A 8 4.27 3.60 -8.70
C TRP A 8 3.61 4.82 -9.32
N LEU A 9 2.51 5.27 -8.73
CA LEU A 9 1.78 6.47 -9.15
C LEU A 9 1.82 7.50 -8.02
N PRO A 10 2.74 8.46 -8.07
CA PRO A 10 2.80 9.50 -7.02
C PRO A 10 1.56 10.38 -7.06
N ASP A 11 1.17 10.93 -5.91
CA ASP A 11 0.06 11.87 -5.80
C ASP A 11 0.51 13.26 -6.26
N LEU A 12 0.57 13.46 -7.57
CA LEU A 12 1.06 14.70 -8.17
C LEU A 12 0.15 15.90 -7.90
N PHE A 13 -1.12 15.67 -7.65
CA PHE A 13 -2.10 16.72 -7.42
C PHE A 13 -2.25 17.09 -5.95
N LYS A 14 -1.56 16.39 -5.07
CA LYS A 14 -1.56 16.63 -3.62
C LYS A 14 -2.98 16.81 -3.06
N GLN A 15 -3.86 15.91 -3.46
CA GLN A 15 -5.25 15.91 -2.99
C GLN A 15 -5.36 15.65 -1.49
N SER A 16 -4.31 15.12 -0.88
CA SER A 16 -4.23 14.84 0.55
C SER A 16 -2.81 15.09 1.03
N ASP A 17 -2.67 15.66 2.22
CA ASP A 17 -1.36 15.87 2.84
C ASP A 17 -0.73 14.56 3.33
N THR A 18 -1.52 13.51 3.45
CA THR A 18 -1.07 12.24 3.99
C THR A 18 -0.84 11.15 2.94
N VAL A 19 -1.46 11.25 1.77
CA VAL A 19 -1.31 10.25 0.72
C VAL A 19 -0.11 10.61 -0.15
N LEU A 20 0.88 9.70 -0.22
CA LEU A 20 2.06 9.87 -1.07
C LEU A 20 1.82 9.38 -2.49
N GLY A 21 0.96 8.40 -2.67
CA GLY A 21 0.65 7.84 -3.96
C GLY A 21 0.05 6.45 -3.85
N LYS A 22 -0.04 5.79 -5.01
CA LYS A 22 -0.51 4.41 -5.10
C LYS A 22 0.58 3.53 -5.70
N VAL A 23 0.65 2.31 -5.23
CA VAL A 23 1.67 1.36 -5.63
C VAL A 23 1.00 0.06 -6.09
N LYS A 24 1.48 -0.48 -7.20
CA LYS A 24 1.05 -1.79 -7.68
C LYS A 24 2.05 -2.82 -7.21
N VAL A 25 1.58 -3.82 -6.51
CA VAL A 25 2.41 -4.82 -5.86
C VAL A 25 2.08 -6.20 -6.42
N LEU A 26 3.10 -6.92 -6.86
CA LEU A 26 2.95 -8.29 -7.32
C LEU A 26 3.25 -9.24 -6.17
N LEU A 27 2.33 -10.15 -5.89
CA LEU A 27 2.43 -11.12 -4.80
C LEU A 27 2.63 -12.51 -5.37
N ASN A 28 3.73 -13.16 -4.98
CA ASN A 28 4.08 -14.51 -5.41
C ASN A 28 4.08 -14.71 -6.94
N LYS A 29 4.37 -13.63 -7.70
CA LYS A 29 4.36 -13.64 -9.18
C LYS A 29 3.03 -14.09 -9.80
N LYS A 30 1.95 -14.10 -9.01
CA LYS A 30 0.66 -14.64 -9.48
C LYS A 30 -0.49 -13.65 -9.44
N MET A 31 -0.48 -12.72 -8.49
CA MET A 31 -1.54 -11.74 -8.37
C MET A 31 -0.98 -10.37 -8.05
N PHE A 32 -1.69 -9.33 -8.43
CA PHE A 32 -1.30 -8.00 -8.05
C PHE A 32 -2.40 -7.32 -7.25
N ILE A 33 -1.99 -6.31 -6.49
CA ILE A 33 -2.88 -5.48 -5.70
C ILE A 33 -2.39 -4.04 -5.77
N TRP A 34 -3.31 -3.09 -5.86
CA TRP A 34 -2.99 -1.68 -5.71
C TRP A 34 -3.13 -1.30 -4.24
N MET A 35 -2.10 -0.69 -3.69
CA MET A 35 -2.09 -0.22 -2.31
C MET A 35 -1.91 1.30 -2.28
N THR A 36 -2.42 1.92 -1.23
CA THR A 36 -2.23 3.36 -1.00
C THR A 36 -1.08 3.55 -0.03
N VAL A 37 -0.09 4.36 -0.42
CA VAL A 37 1.06 4.68 0.43
C VAL A 37 0.76 5.96 1.19
N ILE A 38 0.88 5.91 2.51
CA ILE A 38 0.47 6.97 3.42
C ILE A 38 1.67 7.43 4.24
N LYS A 39 1.78 8.75 4.40
CA LYS A 39 2.77 9.34 5.29
C LYS A 39 2.23 9.31 6.72
N GLY A 40 2.81 8.44 7.53
CA GLY A 40 2.46 8.32 8.94
C GLY A 40 3.24 9.29 9.82
N LYS A 41 2.85 9.41 11.09
CA LYS A 41 3.53 10.29 12.06
C LYS A 41 4.94 9.81 12.37
N LYS A 42 5.15 8.50 12.43
CA LYS A 42 6.45 7.89 12.74
C LYS A 42 7.15 7.35 11.50
N SER A 43 6.40 6.77 10.59
CA SER A 43 6.95 6.17 9.37
C SER A 43 5.86 6.07 8.32
N ASN A 44 6.29 5.95 7.05
CA ASN A 44 5.37 5.71 5.95
C ASN A 44 4.89 4.26 5.97
N PHE A 45 3.69 4.02 5.48
CA PHE A 45 3.14 2.68 5.39
C PHE A 45 2.22 2.55 4.18
N ALA A 46 1.99 1.31 3.75
CA ALA A 46 1.06 1.01 2.66
C ALA A 46 -0.16 0.30 3.22
N LYS A 47 -1.34 0.65 2.70
CA LYS A 47 -2.62 0.07 3.13
C LYS A 47 -3.26 -0.70 2.00
N PHE A 48 -3.92 -1.80 2.33
CA PHE A 48 -4.75 -2.54 1.40
C PHE A 48 -5.92 -1.68 0.92
N PRO A 49 -6.46 -1.95 -0.27
CA PRO A 49 -7.59 -1.19 -0.78
C PRO A 49 -8.82 -1.37 0.11
N SER A 50 -9.62 -0.32 0.19
CA SER A 50 -10.87 -0.31 0.92
C SER A 50 -11.89 0.51 0.15
N PHE A 51 -13.17 0.35 0.48
CA PHE A 51 -14.23 1.17 -0.09
C PHE A 51 -15.12 1.70 1.02
N LYS A 52 -15.75 2.84 0.76
CA LYS A 52 -16.64 3.47 1.73
C LYS A 52 -18.07 2.98 1.52
N HIS A 53 -18.69 2.45 2.57
CA HIS A 53 -20.07 2.00 2.57
C HIS A 53 -20.77 2.51 3.81
N LYS A 54 -21.83 3.33 3.65
CA LYS A 54 -22.58 3.93 4.76
C LYS A 54 -21.65 4.61 5.77
N ASP A 55 -20.73 5.43 5.28
CA ASP A 55 -19.74 6.18 6.07
C ASP A 55 -18.75 5.31 6.85
N VAL A 56 -18.68 4.01 6.56
CA VAL A 56 -17.69 3.10 7.15
C VAL A 56 -16.82 2.54 6.03
N TYR A 57 -15.49 2.56 6.23
CA TYR A 57 -14.58 1.95 5.28
C TYR A 57 -14.56 0.44 5.45
N GLN A 58 -14.78 -0.28 4.37
CA GLN A 58 -14.78 -1.74 4.31
C GLN A 58 -13.55 -2.23 3.56
N PRO A 59 -12.87 -3.29 4.03
CA PRO A 59 -11.75 -3.85 3.28
C PRO A 59 -12.23 -4.51 1.99
N VAL A 60 -11.47 -4.30 0.92
CA VAL A 60 -11.70 -4.97 -0.35
C VAL A 60 -11.10 -6.37 -0.33
N LEU A 61 -10.01 -6.53 0.43
CA LEU A 61 -9.25 -7.77 0.52
C LEU A 61 -9.23 -8.26 1.96
N GLY A 62 -9.41 -9.55 2.16
CA GLY A 62 -9.37 -10.16 3.49
C GLY A 62 -8.48 -11.40 3.54
N TRP A 63 -7.82 -11.59 4.69
CA TRP A 63 -6.98 -12.75 4.99
C TRP A 63 -7.29 -13.18 6.42
N ILE A 64 -6.95 -14.41 6.77
CA ILE A 64 -7.13 -14.88 8.13
C ILE A 64 -6.30 -14.04 9.11
N ASP A 65 -5.02 -13.78 8.78
CA ASP A 65 -4.15 -12.93 9.59
C ASP A 65 -3.90 -11.59 8.89
N LYS A 66 -4.98 -10.89 8.59
CA LYS A 66 -4.95 -9.68 7.76
C LYS A 66 -3.95 -8.63 8.25
N ASP A 67 -3.95 -8.32 9.54
CA ASP A 67 -3.11 -7.25 10.06
C ASP A 67 -1.63 -7.59 9.98
N GLU A 68 -1.27 -8.84 10.22
CA GLU A 68 0.11 -9.31 10.09
C GLU A 68 0.56 -9.30 8.63
N MET A 69 -0.27 -9.80 7.74
CA MET A 69 0.00 -9.82 6.31
C MET A 69 0.14 -8.41 5.76
N GLU A 70 -0.74 -7.51 6.15
CA GLU A 70 -0.69 -6.12 5.71
C GLU A 70 0.60 -5.46 6.17
N ARG A 71 1.03 -5.67 7.41
CA ARG A 71 2.28 -5.11 7.92
C ARG A 71 3.49 -5.67 7.20
N GLU A 72 3.52 -6.98 6.93
CA GLU A 72 4.61 -7.62 6.20
C GLU A 72 4.75 -7.04 4.80
N ILE A 73 3.63 -6.99 4.08
CA ILE A 73 3.61 -6.47 2.71
C ILE A 73 3.94 -4.97 2.71
N SER A 74 3.34 -4.22 3.61
CA SER A 74 3.59 -2.78 3.75
C SER A 74 5.07 -2.50 3.99
N SER A 75 5.70 -3.19 4.93
CA SER A 75 7.11 -3.01 5.27
C SER A 75 8.00 -3.24 4.05
N GLU A 76 7.77 -4.32 3.31
CA GLU A 76 8.57 -4.63 2.13
C GLU A 76 8.35 -3.63 1.00
N VAL A 77 7.11 -3.20 0.80
CA VAL A 77 6.77 -2.19 -0.21
C VAL A 77 7.49 -0.87 0.07
N ILE A 78 7.44 -0.39 1.30
CA ILE A 78 8.11 0.85 1.69
C ILE A 78 9.62 0.73 1.48
N LYS A 79 10.18 -0.40 1.88
CA LYS A 79 11.62 -0.66 1.69
C LYS A 79 12.03 -0.58 0.23
N GLN A 80 11.24 -1.16 -0.66
CA GLN A 80 11.52 -1.13 -2.10
C GLN A 80 11.38 0.29 -2.68
N LEU A 81 10.35 1.04 -2.28
CA LEU A 81 10.16 2.40 -2.73
C LEU A 81 11.29 3.33 -2.28
N VAL A 82 11.75 3.18 -1.06
CA VAL A 82 12.90 3.94 -0.54
C VAL A 82 14.17 3.59 -1.30
N LYS A 83 14.41 2.32 -1.54
CA LYS A 83 15.58 1.85 -2.29
C LYS A 83 15.63 2.45 -3.71
N GLU A 84 14.49 2.61 -4.34
CA GLU A 84 14.38 3.19 -5.69
C GLU A 84 14.28 4.73 -5.66
N ASN A 85 14.42 5.35 -4.49
CA ASN A 85 14.34 6.81 -4.31
C ASN A 85 13.00 7.40 -4.75
N LEU A 86 11.91 6.64 -4.63
CA LEU A 86 10.57 7.09 -5.00
C LEU A 86 9.84 7.79 -3.86
N ILE A 87 10.24 7.49 -2.64
CA ILE A 87 9.74 8.17 -1.43
C ILE A 87 10.86 8.43 -0.44
#